data_ada55f724bc5edf30b44e2c6993bc08f
#
_entry.id   ada55f724bc5edf30b44e2c6993bc08f
#
_cell.length_a   1.000
_cell.length_b   1.000
_cell.length_c   1.000
_cell.angle_alpha   90.00
_cell.angle_beta   90.00
_cell.angle_gamma   90.00
#
_symmetry.space_group_name_H-M   'P 1'
#
loop_
_entity.id
_entity.type
_entity.pdbx_description
1 polymer ?
#
loop_
_entity_poly.entity_id
_entity_poly.type
_entity_poly.pdbx_seq_one_letter_code
_entity_poly.pdbx_strand_id
1 'polypeptide(L)'
;MKTIILDTETTGAREVDRICQLSYLVCDEQGEILEIHNNLCTPPLAISFEAMTVHHITPEMLIGTPECIETTAFKRLVELNTPDNLMVIQNAEFDLGMLAKEGMKLEMKLVDTFRVLRALHPLDTPHGLQFKRYQWGLYHKEQALIDKLGIEIKAHDALGDVIVLKHLYEKLCEDHSIETMIELCSQPIILEYIPFGKHKGKRFEEVALEARNDLRYMLEHFDLDGDLRATLLHHLETTKANAIITIGFGKYRGKTPAEVAQTDPAYLTWLLNNAEQLDDETREAINNVLNA
;
A
#
# COMPACT_ATOMS: atom_id res chain seq x y z
N MET A 1 7.72 -13.12 22.53
CA MET A 1 7.61 -12.17 21.40
C MET A 1 6.98 -10.88 21.90
N LYS A 2 7.50 -9.71 21.54
CA LYS A 2 6.83 -8.42 21.77
C LYS A 2 6.24 -7.95 20.45
N THR A 3 5.08 -7.28 20.51
CA THR A 3 4.44 -6.65 19.36
C THR A 3 4.61 -5.14 19.46
N ILE A 4 5.22 -4.53 18.45
CA ILE A 4 5.45 -3.10 18.33
C ILE A 4 4.47 -2.55 17.29
N ILE A 5 3.52 -1.72 17.74
CA ILE A 5 2.49 -1.12 16.88
C ILE A 5 2.89 0.33 16.66
N LEU A 6 3.22 0.70 15.41
CA LEU A 6 3.94 1.92 15.10
C LEU A 6 3.22 2.75 14.03
N ASP A 7 3.37 4.07 14.16
CA ASP A 7 3.00 5.07 13.16
C ASP A 7 3.96 6.26 13.23
N THR A 8 4.14 6.98 12.11
CA THR A 8 5.01 8.14 12.00
C THR A 8 4.30 9.32 11.34
N GLU A 9 4.58 10.55 11.85
CA GLU A 9 4.27 11.77 11.13
C GLU A 9 5.55 12.36 10.53
N THR A 10 5.42 12.98 9.36
CA THR A 10 6.57 13.36 8.55
C THR A 10 6.45 14.77 7.98
N THR A 11 7.56 15.32 7.49
CA THR A 11 7.56 16.63 6.82
C THR A 11 6.83 16.65 5.48
N GLY A 12 6.47 15.48 4.96
CA GLY A 12 5.78 15.24 3.70
C GLY A 12 6.07 13.83 3.17
N ALA A 13 5.65 13.56 1.94
CA ALA A 13 5.73 12.22 1.34
C ALA A 13 6.85 12.06 0.29
N ARG A 14 7.71 13.08 0.08
CA ARG A 14 8.79 13.03 -0.92
C ARG A 14 10.00 12.27 -0.39
N GLU A 15 10.89 11.89 -1.27
CA GLU A 15 12.14 11.18 -0.93
C GLU A 15 13.00 11.93 0.11
N VAL A 16 13.01 13.26 0.05
CA VAL A 16 13.79 14.10 0.98
C VAL A 16 13.14 14.25 2.36
N ASP A 17 11.85 13.95 2.49
CA ASP A 17 11.10 14.18 3.72
C ASP A 17 11.55 13.23 4.85
N ARG A 18 11.35 13.68 6.10
CA ARG A 18 11.86 13.04 7.33
C ARG A 18 10.77 12.96 8.39
N ILE A 19 10.98 12.12 9.38
CA ILE A 19 10.11 11.95 10.54
C ILE A 19 10.12 13.23 11.38
N CYS A 20 8.94 13.69 11.80
CA CYS A 20 8.75 14.75 12.80
C CYS A 20 8.01 14.28 14.06
N GLN A 21 7.34 13.11 14.03
CA GLN A 21 6.84 12.40 15.20
C GLN A 21 7.00 10.90 15.02
N LEU A 22 7.47 10.23 16.05
CA LEU A 22 7.56 8.77 16.12
C LEU A 22 6.77 8.28 17.32
N SER A 23 5.75 7.46 17.06
CA SER A 23 4.88 6.90 18.10
C SER A 23 4.72 5.40 17.94
N TYR A 24 4.76 4.68 19.06
CA TYR A 24 4.46 3.25 19.08
C TYR A 24 4.09 2.76 20.48
N LEU A 25 3.35 1.67 20.50
CA LEU A 25 3.09 0.83 21.66
C LEU A 25 3.96 -0.42 21.60
N VAL A 26 4.45 -0.86 22.76
CA VAL A 26 5.04 -2.18 22.94
C VAL A 26 4.04 -3.03 23.72
N CYS A 27 3.58 -4.11 23.13
CA CYS A 27 2.63 -5.04 23.76
C CYS A 27 3.30 -6.40 24.02
N ASP A 28 2.81 -7.10 25.04
CA ASP A 28 3.14 -8.50 25.26
C ASP A 28 2.32 -9.45 24.37
N GLU A 29 2.48 -10.75 24.56
CA GLU A 29 1.76 -11.80 23.81
C GLU A 29 0.25 -11.83 24.09
N GLN A 30 -0.20 -11.25 25.18
CA GLN A 30 -1.61 -11.13 25.56
C GLN A 30 -2.24 -9.82 25.04
N GLY A 31 -1.44 -8.94 24.39
CA GLY A 31 -1.87 -7.64 23.90
C GLY A 31 -1.89 -6.54 24.96
N GLU A 32 -1.38 -6.81 26.18
CA GLU A 32 -1.25 -5.79 27.22
C GLU A 32 -0.10 -4.83 26.89
N ILE A 33 -0.34 -3.54 27.09
CA ILE A 33 0.63 -2.49 26.82
C ILE A 33 1.70 -2.46 27.90
N LEU A 34 2.94 -2.67 27.50
CA LEU A 34 4.13 -2.62 28.37
C LEU A 34 4.80 -1.25 28.35
N GLU A 35 4.89 -0.64 27.16
CA GLU A 35 5.58 0.64 26.94
C GLU A 35 4.78 1.49 25.97
N ILE A 36 4.82 2.83 26.18
CA ILE A 36 4.24 3.84 25.28
C ILE A 36 5.34 4.82 24.93
N HIS A 37 5.57 5.00 23.65
CA HIS A 37 6.52 5.97 23.14
C HIS A 37 5.81 6.94 22.19
N ASN A 38 5.99 8.23 22.43
CA ASN A 38 5.44 9.31 21.63
C ASN A 38 6.39 10.49 21.68
N ASN A 39 7.26 10.63 20.68
CA ASN A 39 8.24 11.70 20.62
C ASN A 39 8.09 12.55 19.37
N LEU A 40 7.93 13.85 19.58
CA LEU A 40 8.21 14.84 18.54
C LEU A 40 9.73 14.92 18.34
N CYS A 41 10.15 15.17 17.10
CA CYS A 41 11.56 15.33 16.75
C CYS A 41 11.74 16.44 15.71
N THR A 42 12.89 17.10 15.76
CA THR A 42 13.23 18.17 14.82
C THR A 42 13.86 17.56 13.55
N PRO A 43 13.15 17.60 12.41
CA PRO A 43 13.71 17.16 11.13
C PRO A 43 14.70 18.20 10.57
N PRO A 44 15.63 17.83 9.66
CA PRO A 44 16.58 18.76 9.06
C PRO A 44 15.96 19.70 8.01
N LEU A 45 14.67 19.58 7.71
CA LEU A 45 13.93 20.40 6.76
C LEU A 45 12.57 20.82 7.31
N ALA A 46 12.00 21.87 6.70
CA ALA A 46 10.68 22.38 7.12
C ALA A 46 9.56 21.40 6.79
N ILE A 47 8.55 21.35 7.66
CA ILE A 47 7.30 20.62 7.41
C ILE A 47 6.55 21.33 6.28
N SER A 48 6.04 20.59 5.30
CA SER A 48 5.20 21.14 4.24
C SER A 48 3.83 21.56 4.78
N PHE A 49 3.19 22.53 4.13
CA PHE A 49 1.83 22.93 4.53
C PHE A 49 0.83 21.78 4.37
N GLU A 50 1.01 20.96 3.33
CA GLU A 50 0.19 19.78 3.09
C GLU A 50 0.28 18.80 4.25
N ALA A 51 1.49 18.51 4.75
CA ALA A 51 1.69 17.64 5.91
C ALA A 51 1.06 18.25 7.18
N MET A 52 1.27 19.55 7.44
CA MET A 52 0.64 20.25 8.57
C MET A 52 -0.88 20.20 8.54
N THR A 53 -1.52 20.19 7.36
CA THR A 53 -2.99 20.07 7.27
C THR A 53 -3.49 18.68 7.64
N VAL A 54 -2.62 17.68 7.63
CA VAL A 54 -2.94 16.29 8.02
C VAL A 54 -2.72 16.10 9.52
N HIS A 55 -1.49 16.24 10.00
CA HIS A 55 -1.12 15.87 11.37
C HIS A 55 -1.10 17.05 12.37
N HIS A 56 -1.27 18.30 11.91
CA HIS A 56 -1.35 19.52 12.73
C HIS A 56 -0.09 19.83 13.58
N ILE A 57 1.05 19.18 13.30
CA ILE A 57 2.33 19.52 13.94
C ILE A 57 2.90 20.76 13.27
N THR A 58 3.17 21.80 14.07
CA THR A 58 3.74 23.04 13.57
C THR A 58 5.23 23.16 13.93
N PRO A 59 6.00 24.01 13.22
CA PRO A 59 7.41 24.24 13.55
C PRO A 59 7.64 24.67 14.99
N GLU A 60 6.70 25.42 15.59
CA GLU A 60 6.77 25.90 16.96
C GLU A 60 6.72 24.73 17.97
N MET A 61 5.98 23.67 17.66
CA MET A 61 5.90 22.48 18.51
C MET A 61 7.20 21.69 18.53
N LEU A 62 8.05 21.86 17.53
CA LEU A 62 9.34 21.16 17.42
C LEU A 62 10.51 21.93 18.06
N ILE A 63 10.30 23.19 18.54
CA ILE A 63 11.36 23.98 19.15
C ILE A 63 11.91 23.28 20.39
N GLY A 64 13.20 22.94 20.36
CA GLY A 64 13.88 22.28 21.49
C GLY A 64 13.71 20.77 21.54
N THR A 65 13.03 20.15 20.56
CA THR A 65 13.02 18.70 20.43
C THR A 65 14.33 18.23 19.79
N PRO A 66 14.80 17.00 20.10
CA PRO A 66 16.01 16.43 19.48
C PRO A 66 15.73 15.98 18.05
N GLU A 67 16.78 15.64 17.29
CA GLU A 67 16.65 14.87 16.04
C GLU A 67 16.01 13.49 16.30
N CYS A 68 15.38 12.89 15.30
CA CYS A 68 14.67 11.61 15.44
C CYS A 68 15.55 10.53 16.08
N ILE A 69 16.77 10.35 15.58
CA ILE A 69 17.74 9.35 16.06
C ILE A 69 18.18 9.56 17.52
N GLU A 70 18.05 10.78 18.05
CA GLU A 70 18.42 11.13 19.41
C GLU A 70 17.25 10.96 20.40
N THR A 71 16.02 10.74 19.90
CA THR A 71 14.86 10.53 20.77
C THR A 71 14.96 9.22 21.55
N THR A 72 14.31 9.18 22.71
CA THR A 72 14.20 7.95 23.52
C THR A 72 13.40 6.89 22.78
N ALA A 73 12.36 7.29 22.01
CA ALA A 73 11.58 6.38 21.19
C ALA A 73 12.44 5.68 20.13
N PHE A 74 13.21 6.42 19.34
CA PHE A 74 14.03 5.82 18.28
C PHE A 74 15.09 4.88 18.86
N LYS A 75 15.83 5.31 19.90
CA LYS A 75 16.84 4.47 20.55
C LYS A 75 16.24 3.18 21.08
N ARG A 76 15.06 3.26 21.72
CA ARG A 76 14.36 2.07 22.22
C ARG A 76 13.83 1.19 21.08
N LEU A 77 13.35 1.77 19.98
CA LEU A 77 12.89 1.02 18.81
C LEU A 77 14.04 0.20 18.19
N VAL A 78 15.24 0.77 18.10
CA VAL A 78 16.44 0.07 17.62
C VAL A 78 16.80 -1.12 18.52
N GLU A 79 16.69 -1.00 19.86
CA GLU A 79 16.90 -2.12 20.78
C GLU A 79 15.86 -3.25 20.62
N LEU A 80 14.62 -2.88 20.29
CA LEU A 80 13.52 -3.82 20.06
C LEU A 80 13.57 -4.48 18.68
N ASN A 81 14.35 -3.96 17.74
CA ASN A 81 14.42 -4.41 16.36
C ASN A 81 15.19 -5.72 16.21
N THR A 82 14.56 -6.81 16.57
CA THR A 82 15.13 -8.17 16.53
C THR A 82 14.14 -9.14 15.87
N PRO A 83 14.59 -10.25 15.25
CA PRO A 83 13.73 -11.23 14.59
C PRO A 83 12.70 -11.92 15.51
N ASP A 84 12.89 -11.82 16.83
CA ASP A 84 11.97 -12.41 17.82
C ASP A 84 10.73 -11.55 18.07
N ASN A 85 10.73 -10.31 17.61
CA ASN A 85 9.64 -9.36 17.78
C ASN A 85 8.83 -9.16 16.50
N LEU A 86 7.65 -8.57 16.64
CA LEU A 86 6.71 -8.28 15.58
C LEU A 86 6.49 -6.76 15.47
N MET A 87 6.63 -6.21 14.25
CA MET A 87 6.24 -4.86 13.91
C MET A 87 4.86 -4.91 13.24
N VAL A 88 3.94 -4.05 13.69
CA VAL A 88 2.60 -3.86 13.11
C VAL A 88 2.48 -2.40 12.64
N ILE A 89 2.21 -2.20 11.37
CA ILE A 89 2.07 -0.88 10.73
C ILE A 89 0.89 -0.92 9.76
N GLN A 90 0.29 0.22 9.48
CA GLN A 90 -0.71 0.40 8.42
C GLN A 90 -0.06 1.06 7.21
N ASN A 91 0.05 0.35 6.07
CA ASN A 91 0.76 0.82 4.88
C ASN A 91 2.27 1.00 5.13
N ALA A 92 2.89 -0.08 5.58
CA ALA A 92 4.23 -0.11 6.16
C ALA A 92 5.35 0.39 5.23
N GLU A 93 5.19 0.35 3.91
CA GLU A 93 6.19 0.82 2.95
C GLU A 93 6.61 2.27 3.24
N PHE A 94 5.65 3.11 3.60
CA PHE A 94 5.90 4.51 3.91
C PHE A 94 6.75 4.68 5.18
N ASP A 95 6.29 4.13 6.31
CA ASP A 95 6.97 4.28 7.61
C ASP A 95 8.34 3.61 7.62
N LEU A 96 8.45 2.42 7.04
CA LEU A 96 9.73 1.72 6.91
C LEU A 96 10.71 2.50 6.02
N GLY A 97 10.22 3.14 4.96
CA GLY A 97 11.01 4.06 4.13
C GLY A 97 11.54 5.25 4.94
N MET A 98 10.71 5.83 5.81
CA MET A 98 11.12 6.94 6.67
C MET A 98 12.10 6.49 7.76
N LEU A 99 11.86 5.35 8.41
CA LEU A 99 12.80 4.77 9.39
C LEU A 99 14.16 4.42 8.76
N ALA A 100 14.16 3.93 7.51
CA ALA A 100 15.40 3.66 6.78
C ALA A 100 16.25 4.92 6.53
N LYS A 101 15.61 6.07 6.28
CA LYS A 101 16.28 7.37 6.15
C LYS A 101 16.91 7.83 7.49
N GLU A 102 16.37 7.39 8.61
CA GLU A 102 16.95 7.60 9.95
C GLU A 102 17.97 6.51 10.34
N GLY A 103 18.31 5.61 9.41
CA GLY A 103 19.35 4.59 9.60
C GLY A 103 18.86 3.27 10.19
N MET A 104 17.55 3.06 10.33
CA MET A 104 17.00 1.81 10.84
C MET A 104 16.50 0.92 9.69
N LYS A 105 17.07 -0.27 9.57
CA LYS A 105 16.56 -1.34 8.70
C LYS A 105 15.77 -2.34 9.55
N LEU A 106 14.57 -2.69 9.12
CA LEU A 106 13.71 -3.63 9.86
C LEU A 106 14.33 -5.04 9.90
N GLU A 107 14.46 -5.60 11.10
CA GLU A 107 14.85 -6.99 11.39
C GLU A 107 13.68 -7.79 11.98
N MET A 108 12.69 -7.11 12.58
CA MET A 108 11.47 -7.73 13.10
C MET A 108 10.65 -8.38 12.00
N LYS A 109 9.81 -9.34 12.38
CA LYS A 109 8.70 -9.79 11.54
C LYS A 109 7.75 -8.61 11.31
N LEU A 110 7.03 -8.60 10.17
CA LEU A 110 6.14 -7.51 9.79
C LEU A 110 4.71 -8.00 9.58
N VAL A 111 3.76 -7.26 10.13
CA VAL A 111 2.35 -7.28 9.72
C VAL A 111 1.99 -5.87 9.23
N ASP A 112 1.77 -5.74 7.94
CA ASP A 112 1.16 -4.56 7.32
C ASP A 112 -0.35 -4.78 7.25
N THR A 113 -1.09 -4.11 8.13
CA THR A 113 -2.55 -4.29 8.22
C THR A 113 -3.28 -3.83 6.97
N PHE A 114 -2.75 -2.87 6.21
CA PHE A 114 -3.31 -2.46 4.92
C PHE A 114 -3.23 -3.60 3.89
N ARG A 115 -2.09 -4.28 3.80
CA ARG A 115 -1.91 -5.43 2.91
C ARG A 115 -2.78 -6.61 3.34
N VAL A 116 -2.84 -6.90 4.64
CA VAL A 116 -3.71 -7.95 5.20
C VAL A 116 -5.17 -7.69 4.84
N LEU A 117 -5.66 -6.46 5.02
CA LEU A 117 -7.03 -6.08 4.64
C LEU A 117 -7.29 -6.26 3.14
N ARG A 118 -6.36 -5.87 2.28
CA ARG A 118 -6.49 -6.04 0.82
C ARG A 118 -6.57 -7.51 0.41
N ALA A 119 -5.84 -8.39 1.09
CA ALA A 119 -5.82 -9.83 0.80
C ALA A 119 -7.05 -10.56 1.34
N LEU A 120 -7.38 -10.33 2.59
CA LEU A 120 -8.39 -11.12 3.32
C LEU A 120 -9.79 -10.50 3.30
N HIS A 121 -9.88 -9.17 3.07
CA HIS A 121 -11.14 -8.43 3.01
C HIS A 121 -11.24 -7.59 1.72
N PRO A 122 -11.04 -8.17 0.51
CA PRO A 122 -10.87 -7.41 -0.74
C PRO A 122 -12.10 -6.59 -1.13
N LEU A 123 -13.29 -7.00 -0.72
CA LEU A 123 -14.55 -6.29 -1.01
C LEU A 123 -14.91 -5.25 0.04
N ASP A 124 -14.25 -5.27 1.19
CA ASP A 124 -14.53 -4.38 2.32
C ASP A 124 -13.73 -3.06 2.22
N THR A 125 -13.88 -2.38 1.10
CA THR A 125 -13.17 -1.13 0.76
C THR A 125 -13.88 0.12 1.28
N PRO A 126 -13.15 1.24 1.54
CA PRO A 126 -11.70 1.42 1.56
C PRO A 126 -10.99 0.74 2.73
N HIS A 127 -9.68 0.47 2.57
CA HIS A 127 -8.86 -0.20 3.58
C HIS A 127 -8.07 0.78 4.49
N GLY A 128 -8.30 2.08 4.38
CA GLY A 128 -7.64 3.09 5.22
C GLY A 128 -8.00 2.96 6.70
N LEU A 129 -7.03 3.24 7.58
CA LEU A 129 -7.14 3.08 9.05
C LEU A 129 -8.37 3.78 9.62
N GLN A 130 -8.54 5.08 9.35
CA GLN A 130 -9.65 5.87 9.87
C GLN A 130 -11.01 5.39 9.33
N PHE A 131 -11.05 4.89 8.09
CA PHE A 131 -12.29 4.29 7.56
C PHE A 131 -12.66 3.01 8.31
N LYS A 132 -11.71 2.11 8.55
CA LYS A 132 -11.92 0.88 9.33
C LYS A 132 -12.28 1.16 10.78
N ARG A 133 -11.71 2.21 11.37
CA ARG A 133 -12.06 2.69 12.71
C ARG A 133 -13.57 2.84 12.89
N TYR A 134 -14.22 3.51 11.94
CA TYR A 134 -15.66 3.74 11.99
C TYR A 134 -16.47 2.54 11.47
N GLN A 135 -16.07 1.95 10.35
CA GLN A 135 -16.78 0.84 9.72
C GLN A 135 -16.88 -0.37 10.65
N TRP A 136 -15.81 -0.70 11.36
CA TRP A 136 -15.76 -1.85 12.28
C TRP A 136 -16.05 -1.47 13.74
N GLY A 137 -16.41 -0.22 14.01
CA GLY A 137 -16.79 0.24 15.34
C GLY A 137 -15.64 0.23 16.35
N LEU A 138 -14.37 0.30 15.88
CA LEU A 138 -13.18 0.24 16.74
C LEU A 138 -13.16 1.40 17.73
N TYR A 139 -13.69 2.57 17.34
CA TYR A 139 -13.77 3.77 18.19
C TYR A 139 -14.53 3.55 19.51
N HIS A 140 -15.39 2.53 19.60
CA HIS A 140 -16.06 2.20 20.86
C HIS A 140 -15.11 1.64 21.93
N LYS A 141 -13.97 1.05 21.52
CA LYS A 141 -12.98 0.46 22.43
C LYS A 141 -11.94 1.48 22.90
N GLU A 142 -11.77 2.58 22.18
CA GLU A 142 -10.71 3.58 22.41
C GLU A 142 -10.86 4.29 23.75
N GLN A 143 -12.09 4.68 24.14
CA GLN A 143 -12.31 5.46 25.36
C GLN A 143 -11.81 4.73 26.61
N ALA A 144 -12.06 3.45 26.72
CA ALA A 144 -11.57 2.64 27.84
C ALA A 144 -10.04 2.60 27.92
N LEU A 145 -9.38 2.57 26.76
CA LEU A 145 -7.92 2.59 26.69
C LEU A 145 -7.37 3.98 26.99
N ILE A 146 -7.98 5.04 26.46
CA ILE A 146 -7.64 6.45 26.74
C ILE A 146 -7.70 6.71 28.24
N ASP A 147 -8.81 6.33 28.89
CA ASP A 147 -9.01 6.53 30.32
C ASP A 147 -7.96 5.77 31.15
N LYS A 148 -7.66 4.52 30.75
CA LYS A 148 -6.62 3.68 31.39
C LYS A 148 -5.24 4.30 31.28
N LEU A 149 -4.91 4.90 30.12
CA LEU A 149 -3.59 5.45 29.82
C LEU A 149 -3.46 6.94 30.19
N GLY A 150 -4.57 7.64 30.45
CA GLY A 150 -4.57 9.08 30.74
C GLY A 150 -4.10 9.94 29.57
N ILE A 151 -4.34 9.50 28.33
CA ILE A 151 -3.94 10.17 27.10
C ILE A 151 -5.16 10.75 26.38
N GLU A 152 -4.94 11.75 25.53
CA GLU A 152 -5.94 12.29 24.62
C GLU A 152 -5.63 11.83 23.19
N ILE A 153 -6.62 11.28 22.49
CA ILE A 153 -6.48 10.88 21.09
C ILE A 153 -6.95 12.01 20.19
N LYS A 154 -6.11 12.39 19.24
CA LYS A 154 -6.48 13.25 18.11
C LYS A 154 -6.34 12.45 16.82
N ALA A 155 -7.25 12.68 15.89
CA ALA A 155 -7.10 12.11 14.55
C ALA A 155 -5.84 12.72 13.89
N HIS A 156 -5.08 11.91 13.19
CA HIS A 156 -3.83 12.32 12.56
C HIS A 156 -2.79 12.87 13.57
N ASP A 157 -2.71 12.25 14.73
CA ASP A 157 -1.60 12.30 15.67
C ASP A 157 -1.09 10.87 15.78
N ALA A 158 0.17 10.62 15.50
CA ALA A 158 0.72 9.27 15.42
C ALA A 158 0.37 8.37 16.62
N LEU A 159 0.28 8.91 17.85
CA LEU A 159 -0.17 8.13 19.01
C LEU A 159 -1.66 7.74 18.90
N GLY A 160 -2.49 8.65 18.39
CA GLY A 160 -3.91 8.37 18.14
C GLY A 160 -4.08 7.26 17.12
N ASP A 161 -3.34 7.32 16.01
CA ASP A 161 -3.41 6.31 14.95
C ASP A 161 -2.84 4.97 15.39
N VAL A 162 -1.79 4.94 16.22
CA VAL A 162 -1.27 3.71 16.86
C VAL A 162 -2.33 3.02 17.72
N ILE A 163 -3.16 3.76 18.46
CA ILE A 163 -4.23 3.17 19.27
C ILE A 163 -5.34 2.57 18.41
N VAL A 164 -5.74 3.29 17.36
CA VAL A 164 -6.70 2.75 16.37
C VAL A 164 -6.13 1.50 15.71
N LEU A 165 -4.86 1.54 15.31
CA LEU A 165 -4.15 0.43 14.70
C LEU A 165 -4.05 -0.80 15.63
N LYS A 166 -3.84 -0.57 16.94
CA LYS A 166 -3.89 -1.65 17.94
C LYS A 166 -5.24 -2.37 17.89
N HIS A 167 -6.34 -1.63 17.92
CA HIS A 167 -7.67 -2.23 17.87
C HIS A 167 -7.98 -2.90 16.53
N LEU A 168 -7.47 -2.34 15.42
CA LEU A 168 -7.57 -2.98 14.12
C LEU A 168 -6.81 -4.30 14.08
N TYR A 169 -5.56 -4.32 14.57
CA TYR A 169 -4.75 -5.53 14.63
C TYR A 169 -5.37 -6.59 15.52
N GLU A 170 -5.88 -6.23 16.70
CA GLU A 170 -6.61 -7.14 17.59
C GLU A 170 -7.83 -7.75 16.89
N LYS A 171 -8.57 -6.92 16.14
CA LYS A 171 -9.74 -7.39 15.37
C LYS A 171 -9.35 -8.37 14.26
N LEU A 172 -8.25 -8.14 13.58
CA LEU A 172 -7.71 -9.08 12.59
C LEU A 172 -7.27 -10.41 13.23
N CYS A 173 -6.70 -10.36 14.45
CA CYS A 173 -6.30 -11.55 15.20
C CYS A 173 -7.48 -12.41 15.69
N GLU A 174 -8.72 -11.86 15.75
CA GLU A 174 -9.91 -12.65 16.07
C GLU A 174 -10.20 -13.71 14.97
N ASP A 175 -9.90 -13.39 13.70
CA ASP A 175 -10.26 -14.21 12.55
C ASP A 175 -9.04 -14.85 11.84
N HIS A 176 -7.81 -14.33 12.07
CA HIS A 176 -6.62 -14.73 11.34
C HIS A 176 -5.42 -14.95 12.27
N SER A 177 -4.59 -15.96 11.97
CA SER A 177 -3.35 -16.18 12.73
C SER A 177 -2.29 -15.14 12.37
N ILE A 178 -1.41 -14.84 13.32
CA ILE A 178 -0.29 -13.92 13.13
C ILE A 178 0.64 -14.44 12.03
N GLU A 179 0.87 -15.75 11.97
CA GLU A 179 1.70 -16.39 10.95
C GLU A 179 1.15 -16.17 9.55
N THR A 180 -0.16 -16.32 9.35
CA THR A 180 -0.81 -16.03 8.07
C THR A 180 -0.62 -14.56 7.66
N MET A 181 -0.80 -13.64 8.61
CA MET A 181 -0.62 -12.20 8.32
C MET A 181 0.84 -11.86 7.98
N ILE A 182 1.82 -12.47 8.67
CA ILE A 182 3.25 -12.31 8.35
C ILE A 182 3.56 -12.87 6.95
N GLU A 183 3.03 -14.05 6.61
CA GLU A 183 3.24 -14.67 5.31
C GLU A 183 2.71 -13.78 4.18
N LEU A 184 1.50 -13.25 4.33
CA LEU A 184 0.92 -12.28 3.38
C LEU A 184 1.80 -11.02 3.20
N CYS A 185 2.51 -10.60 4.25
CA CYS A 185 3.38 -9.42 4.17
C CYS A 185 4.77 -9.75 3.62
N SER A 186 5.16 -11.01 3.52
CA SER A 186 6.50 -11.43 3.06
C SER A 186 6.66 -11.49 1.54
N GLN A 187 5.56 -11.57 0.79
CA GLN A 187 5.54 -11.69 -0.67
C GLN A 187 4.48 -10.76 -1.27
N PRO A 188 4.59 -10.38 -2.56
CA PRO A 188 3.53 -9.62 -3.22
C PRO A 188 2.20 -10.35 -3.19
N ILE A 189 1.14 -9.62 -2.85
CA ILE A 189 -0.24 -10.12 -2.83
C ILE A 189 -0.81 -9.99 -4.24
N ILE A 190 -1.48 -11.03 -4.72
CA ILE A 190 -2.25 -10.97 -5.96
C ILE A 190 -3.68 -10.57 -5.62
N LEU A 191 -4.04 -9.35 -5.99
CA LEU A 191 -5.35 -8.78 -5.72
C LEU A 191 -6.41 -9.37 -6.64
N GLU A 192 -7.60 -9.58 -6.10
CA GLU A 192 -8.73 -10.08 -6.90
C GLU A 192 -9.45 -8.97 -7.65
N TYR A 193 -9.63 -7.78 -7.02
CA TYR A 193 -10.44 -6.68 -7.55
C TYR A 193 -9.62 -5.43 -7.78
N ILE A 194 -9.92 -4.70 -8.87
CA ILE A 194 -9.28 -3.43 -9.24
C ILE A 194 -9.76 -2.33 -8.26
N PRO A 195 -8.84 -1.68 -7.51
CA PRO A 195 -9.21 -0.77 -6.43
C PRO A 195 -9.59 0.65 -6.88
N PHE A 196 -9.25 1.04 -8.10
CA PHE A 196 -9.47 2.42 -8.59
C PHE A 196 -9.64 2.50 -10.13
N GLY A 197 -9.94 3.70 -10.62
CA GLY A 197 -10.01 4.00 -12.05
C GLY A 197 -11.25 3.46 -12.76
N LYS A 198 -11.15 3.33 -14.07
CA LYS A 198 -12.25 2.96 -14.99
C LYS A 198 -12.87 1.59 -14.66
N HIS A 199 -12.06 0.67 -14.18
CA HIS A 199 -12.45 -0.71 -13.89
C HIS A 199 -12.61 -1.01 -12.40
N LYS A 200 -12.72 0.02 -11.55
CA LYS A 200 -12.89 -0.15 -10.10
C LYS A 200 -13.98 -1.17 -9.76
N GLY A 201 -13.64 -2.15 -8.91
CA GLY A 201 -14.56 -3.18 -8.43
C GLY A 201 -14.74 -4.37 -9.38
N LYS A 202 -14.14 -4.35 -10.58
CA LYS A 202 -14.09 -5.53 -11.45
C LYS A 202 -12.94 -6.46 -11.07
N ARG A 203 -13.04 -7.73 -11.43
CA ARG A 203 -11.95 -8.69 -11.24
C ARG A 203 -10.82 -8.39 -12.22
N PHE A 204 -9.57 -8.48 -11.75
CA PHE A 204 -8.40 -8.31 -12.60
C PHE A 204 -8.37 -9.32 -13.74
N GLU A 205 -8.74 -10.58 -13.47
CA GLU A 205 -8.79 -11.65 -14.47
C GLU A 205 -9.76 -11.31 -15.62
N GLU A 206 -10.97 -10.84 -15.29
CA GLU A 206 -11.98 -10.42 -16.28
C GLU A 206 -11.45 -9.32 -17.20
N VAL A 207 -10.88 -8.26 -16.59
CA VAL A 207 -10.34 -7.14 -17.37
C VAL A 207 -9.09 -7.54 -18.17
N ALA A 208 -8.28 -8.46 -17.66
CA ALA A 208 -7.12 -9.00 -18.38
C ALA A 208 -7.53 -9.81 -19.61
N LEU A 209 -8.70 -10.45 -19.60
CA LEU A 209 -9.26 -11.15 -20.77
C LEU A 209 -9.90 -10.20 -21.79
N GLU A 210 -10.68 -9.21 -21.32
CA GLU A 210 -11.56 -8.42 -22.18
C GLU A 210 -10.98 -7.05 -22.57
N ALA A 211 -10.17 -6.45 -21.70
CA ALA A 211 -9.64 -5.08 -21.84
C ALA A 211 -8.15 -4.99 -21.46
N ARG A 212 -7.38 -5.94 -21.88
CA ARG A 212 -5.96 -6.17 -21.56
C ARG A 212 -5.10 -4.90 -21.73
N ASN A 213 -5.35 -4.12 -22.79
CA ASN A 213 -4.63 -2.88 -23.05
C ASN A 213 -4.81 -1.84 -21.94
N ASP A 214 -5.96 -1.82 -21.25
CA ASP A 214 -6.17 -0.90 -20.12
C ASP A 214 -5.27 -1.30 -18.93
N LEU A 215 -5.05 -2.59 -18.67
CA LEU A 215 -4.14 -3.06 -17.60
C LEU A 215 -2.67 -2.79 -17.95
N ARG A 216 -2.27 -2.94 -19.22
CA ARG A 216 -0.94 -2.56 -19.68
C ARG A 216 -0.70 -1.07 -19.51
N TYR A 217 -1.68 -0.25 -19.92
CA TYR A 217 -1.61 1.19 -19.72
C TYR A 217 -1.42 1.56 -18.24
N MET A 218 -2.13 0.88 -17.32
CA MET A 218 -1.93 1.09 -15.88
C MET A 218 -0.50 0.73 -15.45
N LEU A 219 0.02 -0.41 -15.92
CA LEU A 219 1.37 -0.87 -15.58
C LEU A 219 2.48 0.10 -16.03
N GLU A 220 2.27 0.77 -17.17
CA GLU A 220 3.26 1.66 -17.79
C GLU A 220 3.19 3.11 -17.30
N HIS A 221 2.00 3.58 -16.90
CA HIS A 221 1.77 5.01 -16.70
C HIS A 221 1.37 5.39 -15.27
N PHE A 222 1.03 4.42 -14.41
CA PHE A 222 0.60 4.72 -13.05
C PHE A 222 1.74 4.44 -12.07
N ASP A 223 1.79 5.25 -11.02
CA ASP A 223 2.59 4.95 -9.84
C ASP A 223 1.87 3.86 -9.05
N LEU A 224 2.45 2.66 -9.05
CA LEU A 224 1.84 1.45 -8.51
C LEU A 224 2.68 0.90 -7.36
N ASP A 225 2.02 0.57 -6.26
CA ASP A 225 2.65 -0.23 -5.21
C ASP A 225 3.07 -1.63 -5.71
N GLY A 226 3.91 -2.32 -4.95
CA GLY A 226 4.45 -3.63 -5.32
C GLY A 226 3.38 -4.69 -5.56
N ASP A 227 2.28 -4.68 -4.79
CA ASP A 227 1.18 -5.64 -4.91
C ASP A 227 0.37 -5.42 -6.19
N LEU A 228 0.05 -4.16 -6.52
CA LEU A 228 -0.65 -3.84 -7.77
C LEU A 228 0.20 -4.18 -9.00
N ARG A 229 1.48 -3.85 -8.97
CA ARG A 229 2.41 -4.21 -10.06
C ARG A 229 2.49 -5.73 -10.25
N ALA A 230 2.67 -6.49 -9.16
CA ALA A 230 2.72 -7.94 -9.21
C ALA A 230 1.39 -8.54 -9.72
N THR A 231 0.25 -7.97 -9.27
CA THR A 231 -1.08 -8.39 -9.71
C THR A 231 -1.28 -8.18 -11.21
N LEU A 232 -0.93 -7.01 -11.73
CA LEU A 232 -1.05 -6.72 -13.16
C LEU A 232 -0.20 -7.68 -14.00
N LEU A 233 1.07 -7.88 -13.61
CA LEU A 233 1.96 -8.81 -14.28
C LEU A 233 1.41 -10.24 -14.24
N HIS A 234 0.95 -10.70 -13.09
CA HIS A 234 0.36 -12.03 -12.90
C HIS A 234 -0.82 -12.27 -13.84
N HIS A 235 -1.83 -11.36 -13.81
CA HIS A 235 -3.01 -11.55 -14.65
C HIS A 235 -2.73 -11.36 -16.13
N LEU A 236 -1.84 -10.45 -16.50
CA LEU A 236 -1.39 -10.31 -17.87
C LEU A 236 -0.68 -11.58 -18.40
N GLU A 237 0.08 -12.27 -17.58
CA GLU A 237 0.74 -13.51 -18.00
C GLU A 237 -0.22 -14.69 -18.01
N THR A 238 -0.96 -14.94 -16.94
CA THR A 238 -1.82 -16.12 -16.79
C THR A 238 -3.00 -16.16 -17.75
N THR A 239 -3.51 -15.00 -18.19
CA THR A 239 -4.64 -14.92 -19.14
C THR A 239 -4.21 -14.83 -20.61
N LYS A 240 -2.90 -14.74 -20.90
CA LYS A 240 -2.36 -14.47 -22.24
C LYS A 240 -2.96 -15.36 -23.34
N ALA A 241 -3.06 -16.66 -23.08
CA ALA A 241 -3.54 -17.64 -24.06
C ALA A 241 -5.03 -17.47 -24.45
N ASN A 242 -5.84 -16.89 -23.56
CA ASN A 242 -7.30 -16.76 -23.71
C ASN A 242 -7.76 -15.31 -23.89
N ALA A 243 -6.84 -14.36 -23.90
CA ALA A 243 -7.17 -12.93 -23.95
C ALA A 243 -7.69 -12.49 -25.32
N ILE A 244 -8.66 -11.60 -25.31
CA ILE A 244 -9.14 -10.93 -26.53
C ILE A 244 -8.14 -9.83 -26.86
N ILE A 245 -7.31 -10.05 -27.87
CA ILE A 245 -6.33 -9.05 -28.32
C ILE A 245 -7.03 -8.03 -29.21
N THR A 246 -6.92 -6.75 -28.84
CA THR A 246 -7.49 -5.63 -29.61
C THR A 246 -6.41 -4.62 -29.97
N ILE A 247 -6.60 -3.91 -31.08
CA ILE A 247 -5.72 -2.81 -31.50
C ILE A 247 -5.88 -1.65 -30.51
N GLY A 248 -4.77 -1.25 -29.83
CA GLY A 248 -4.78 -0.27 -28.74
C GLY A 248 -4.91 1.19 -29.21
N PHE A 249 -4.69 1.52 -30.50
CA PHE A 249 -4.61 2.87 -31.01
C PHE A 249 -5.04 2.98 -32.49
N GLY A 250 -5.15 4.21 -32.98
CA GLY A 250 -5.42 4.50 -34.39
C GLY A 250 -6.87 4.27 -34.82
N LYS A 251 -7.06 4.12 -36.14
CA LYS A 251 -8.38 4.06 -36.83
C LYS A 251 -9.28 2.93 -36.28
N TYR A 252 -8.69 1.80 -35.91
CA TYR A 252 -9.41 0.61 -35.46
C TYR A 252 -9.18 0.29 -33.98
N ARG A 253 -8.97 1.32 -33.16
CA ARG A 253 -8.83 1.13 -31.71
C ARG A 253 -10.01 0.37 -31.12
N GLY A 254 -9.72 -0.68 -30.33
CA GLY A 254 -10.71 -1.54 -29.69
C GLY A 254 -11.26 -2.67 -30.57
N LYS A 255 -10.87 -2.74 -31.85
CA LYS A 255 -11.18 -3.87 -32.73
C LYS A 255 -10.14 -4.97 -32.64
N THR A 256 -10.57 -6.21 -32.80
CA THR A 256 -9.63 -7.34 -32.93
C THR A 256 -8.96 -7.34 -34.30
N PRO A 257 -7.75 -7.89 -34.46
CA PRO A 257 -7.13 -8.08 -35.78
C PRO A 257 -8.03 -8.85 -36.74
N ALA A 258 -8.78 -9.85 -36.28
CA ALA A 258 -9.70 -10.62 -37.10
C ALA A 258 -10.86 -9.78 -37.67
N GLU A 259 -11.46 -8.88 -36.88
CA GLU A 259 -12.48 -7.95 -37.35
C GLU A 259 -11.93 -6.98 -38.41
N VAL A 260 -10.70 -6.48 -38.19
CA VAL A 260 -10.07 -5.55 -39.13
C VAL A 260 -9.64 -6.25 -40.41
N ALA A 261 -9.18 -7.48 -40.37
CA ALA A 261 -8.82 -8.25 -41.55
C ALA A 261 -10.01 -8.44 -42.53
N GLN A 262 -11.22 -8.53 -42.01
CA GLN A 262 -12.43 -8.64 -42.84
C GLN A 262 -12.76 -7.36 -43.63
N THR A 263 -12.32 -6.19 -43.16
CA THR A 263 -12.69 -4.89 -43.69
C THR A 263 -11.55 -4.11 -44.30
N ASP A 264 -10.34 -4.20 -43.73
CA ASP A 264 -9.16 -3.43 -44.12
C ASP A 264 -7.85 -4.18 -43.79
N PRO A 265 -7.57 -5.31 -44.45
CA PRO A 265 -6.34 -6.10 -44.18
C PRO A 265 -5.05 -5.32 -44.48
N ALA A 266 -5.13 -4.35 -45.41
CA ALA A 266 -3.99 -3.49 -45.71
C ALA A 266 -3.54 -2.62 -44.53
N TYR A 267 -4.49 -2.20 -43.70
CA TYR A 267 -4.17 -1.47 -42.46
C TYR A 267 -3.37 -2.31 -41.45
N LEU A 268 -3.68 -3.60 -41.32
CA LEU A 268 -2.93 -4.51 -40.46
C LEU A 268 -1.47 -4.66 -40.94
N THR A 269 -1.28 -4.82 -42.25
CA THR A 269 0.06 -4.86 -42.86
C THR A 269 0.82 -3.54 -42.64
N TRP A 270 0.12 -2.42 -42.74
CA TRP A 270 0.69 -1.10 -42.47
C TRP A 270 1.12 -0.97 -40.99
N LEU A 271 0.28 -1.42 -40.05
CA LEU A 271 0.62 -1.42 -38.61
C LEU A 271 1.90 -2.21 -38.33
N LEU A 272 2.04 -3.42 -38.89
CA LEU A 272 3.25 -4.24 -38.68
C LEU A 272 4.53 -3.54 -39.12
N ASN A 273 4.43 -2.76 -40.21
CA ASN A 273 5.61 -2.15 -40.84
C ASN A 273 5.94 -0.75 -40.32
N ASN A 274 4.96 -0.02 -39.74
CA ASN A 274 5.11 1.40 -39.44
C ASN A 274 4.79 1.79 -37.98
N ALA A 275 4.16 0.93 -37.21
CA ALA A 275 3.79 1.26 -35.84
C ALA A 275 4.84 0.75 -34.83
N GLU A 276 5.77 1.63 -34.44
CA GLU A 276 6.81 1.31 -33.43
C GLU A 276 6.22 0.95 -32.06
N GLN A 277 5.05 1.54 -31.73
CA GLN A 277 4.33 1.33 -30.47
C GLN A 277 3.45 0.07 -30.44
N LEU A 278 3.53 -0.78 -31.47
CA LEU A 278 2.76 -2.01 -31.53
C LEU A 278 3.40 -3.04 -30.61
N ASP A 279 2.67 -3.46 -29.57
CA ASP A 279 3.14 -4.47 -28.63
C ASP A 279 3.23 -5.86 -29.30
N ASP A 280 4.04 -6.74 -28.70
CA ASP A 280 4.36 -8.05 -29.27
C ASP A 280 3.14 -8.98 -29.40
N GLU A 281 2.19 -8.94 -28.44
CA GLU A 281 0.97 -9.77 -28.51
C GLU A 281 0.03 -9.30 -29.64
N THR A 282 -0.14 -7.99 -29.80
CA THR A 282 -0.91 -7.45 -30.90
C THR A 282 -0.23 -7.73 -32.24
N ARG A 283 1.09 -7.66 -32.30
CA ARG A 283 1.89 -8.02 -33.48
C ARG A 283 1.72 -9.49 -33.86
N GLU A 284 1.81 -10.39 -32.89
CA GLU A 284 1.59 -11.82 -33.07
C GLU A 284 0.16 -12.13 -33.53
N ALA A 285 -0.84 -11.51 -32.89
CA ALA A 285 -2.24 -11.68 -33.30
C ALA A 285 -2.53 -11.20 -34.72
N ILE A 286 -1.92 -10.09 -35.17
CA ILE A 286 -2.02 -9.60 -36.55
C ILE A 286 -1.37 -10.61 -37.52
N ASN A 287 -0.16 -11.09 -37.22
CA ASN A 287 0.53 -12.08 -38.06
C ASN A 287 -0.28 -13.38 -38.22
N ASN A 288 -0.85 -13.86 -37.12
CA ASN A 288 -1.69 -15.07 -37.14
C ASN A 288 -2.91 -14.91 -38.06
N VAL A 289 -3.56 -13.76 -38.04
CA VAL A 289 -4.74 -13.49 -38.87
C VAL A 289 -4.40 -13.26 -40.34
N LEU A 290 -3.25 -12.62 -40.64
CA LEU A 290 -2.82 -12.39 -42.03
C LEU A 290 -2.28 -13.66 -42.71
N ASN A 291 -1.84 -14.65 -41.92
CA ASN A 291 -1.30 -15.94 -42.42
C ASN A 291 -2.34 -17.07 -42.40
N ALA A 292 -3.55 -16.85 -41.90
CA ALA A 292 -4.65 -17.81 -41.86
C ALA A 292 -5.48 -17.76 -43.18
#